data_5ef93dd5a064edde78cd8686a0a544cc
#
_entry.id   5ef93dd5a064edde78cd8686a0a544cc
#
_cell.length_a   1.000
_cell.length_b   1.000
_cell.length_c   1.000
_cell.angle_alpha   90.00
_cell.angle_beta   90.00
_cell.angle_gamma   90.00
#
_symmetry.space_group_name_H-M   'P 1'
#
loop_
_entity.id
_entity.type
_entity.pdbx_description
1 polymer ?
#
loop_
_entity_poly.entity_id
_entity_poly.type
_entity_poly.pdbx_seq_one_letter_code
_entity_poly.pdbx_strand_id
1 'polypeptide(L)'
;LDGTIDLAVHSLKDLPMEENEELPIAAYSVREDPRDVLIFRSGTEVFPQNGILGTSSRRRAIQMKRLYPYCTLQGIRGNVQTRLRKLEEEGMDGTILAAAGLKRLGLELPGRYFSVEEMIPAAGQGILAVQIRKGGKLQHMSGMLECGKLLCAHNKESEWAALAERQFVRALDGGCTSPVAAHAQILGKELKLTGLYFEEGMETFRTDTIVGAVETAEKMGEELAVRMKN
;
A
#
# COMPACT_ATOMS: atom_id res chain seq x y z
N LEU A 1 12.66 20.45 -6.83
CA LEU A 1 12.52 21.19 -8.10
C LEU A 1 13.75 22.06 -8.44
N ASP A 2 14.72 22.17 -7.54
CA ASP A 2 15.97 22.96 -7.73
C ASP A 2 16.97 22.35 -8.70
N GLY A 3 16.74 21.11 -9.16
CA GLY A 3 17.61 20.41 -10.10
C GLY A 3 18.76 19.62 -9.48
N THR A 4 18.78 19.46 -8.18
CA THR A 4 19.82 18.69 -7.45
C THR A 4 19.73 17.19 -7.73
N ILE A 5 18.50 16.68 -8.04
CA ILE A 5 18.26 15.30 -8.41
C ILE A 5 17.44 15.23 -9.70
N ASP A 6 17.59 14.17 -10.48
CA ASP A 6 16.88 13.95 -11.75
C ASP A 6 15.64 13.10 -11.57
N LEU A 7 15.65 12.15 -10.64
CA LEU A 7 14.53 11.26 -10.31
C LEU A 7 14.49 10.93 -8.81
N ALA A 8 13.31 10.53 -8.34
CA ALA A 8 13.11 10.00 -6.99
C ALA A 8 12.35 8.67 -7.05
N VAL A 9 12.77 7.70 -6.22
CA VAL A 9 12.11 6.40 -6.10
C VAL A 9 11.38 6.34 -4.76
N HIS A 10 10.10 6.00 -4.81
CA HIS A 10 9.23 5.96 -3.63
C HIS A 10 8.51 4.62 -3.50
N SER A 11 8.18 4.23 -2.28
CA SER A 11 7.06 3.29 -2.09
C SER A 11 5.78 4.00 -2.50
N LEU A 12 5.07 3.48 -3.49
CA LEU A 12 3.89 4.15 -4.06
C LEU A 12 2.82 4.47 -3.00
N LYS A 13 2.62 3.59 -2.03
CA LYS A 13 1.66 3.78 -0.93
C LYS A 13 1.94 4.99 -0.04
N ASP A 14 3.18 5.47 -0.04
CA ASP A 14 3.62 6.59 0.81
C ASP A 14 3.58 7.93 0.04
N LEU A 15 3.32 7.90 -1.27
CA LEU A 15 3.09 9.09 -2.08
C LEU A 15 1.69 9.67 -1.83
N PRO A 16 1.54 11.01 -1.80
CA PRO A 16 0.24 11.66 -1.75
C PRO A 16 -0.71 11.13 -2.83
N MET A 17 -2.01 11.07 -2.54
CA MET A 17 -3.01 10.63 -3.53
C MET A 17 -3.20 11.65 -4.64
N GLU A 18 -3.00 12.93 -4.34
CA GLU A 18 -3.01 14.01 -5.33
C GLU A 18 -1.77 13.93 -6.21
N GLU A 19 -1.98 14.13 -7.49
CA GLU A 19 -0.89 14.15 -8.46
C GLU A 19 -0.26 15.53 -8.51
N ASN A 20 1.05 15.56 -8.57
CA ASN A 20 1.80 16.78 -8.79
C ASN A 20 2.23 16.82 -10.26
N GLU A 21 1.61 17.72 -11.04
CA GLU A 21 1.91 17.85 -12.46
C GLU A 21 3.37 18.19 -12.76
N GLU A 22 4.09 18.83 -11.84
CA GLU A 22 5.51 19.14 -11.98
C GLU A 22 6.42 17.94 -11.68
N LEU A 23 5.87 16.90 -11.01
CA LEU A 23 6.57 15.69 -10.61
C LEU A 23 5.77 14.44 -10.99
N PRO A 24 5.53 14.18 -12.29
CA PRO A 24 4.77 13.01 -12.72
C PRO A 24 5.47 11.69 -12.36
N ILE A 25 4.69 10.64 -12.18
CA ILE A 25 5.21 9.28 -12.07
C ILE A 25 5.53 8.78 -13.47
N ALA A 26 6.80 8.50 -13.74
CA ALA A 26 7.29 8.03 -15.04
C ALA A 26 7.29 6.52 -15.17
N ALA A 27 7.40 5.79 -14.05
CA ALA A 27 7.41 4.32 -14.07
C ALA A 27 6.88 3.72 -12.76
N TYR A 28 6.28 2.54 -12.89
CA TYR A 28 5.84 1.68 -11.80
C TYR A 28 6.61 0.37 -11.88
N SER A 29 7.23 -0.08 -10.78
CA SER A 29 7.90 -1.38 -10.74
C SER A 29 6.89 -2.53 -10.84
N VAL A 30 7.37 -3.73 -11.16
CA VAL A 30 6.61 -4.95 -10.87
C VAL A 30 6.20 -4.92 -9.39
N ARG A 31 4.96 -5.28 -9.10
CA ARG A 31 4.45 -5.35 -7.73
C ARG A 31 5.13 -6.51 -6.99
N GLU A 32 5.76 -6.21 -5.88
CA GLU A 32 6.22 -7.19 -4.91
C GLU A 32 5.03 -7.60 -4.02
N ASP A 33 5.19 -8.62 -3.20
CA ASP A 33 4.15 -9.17 -2.30
C ASP A 33 3.37 -8.05 -1.58
N PRO A 34 2.08 -7.85 -1.93
CA PRO A 34 1.28 -6.74 -1.38
C PRO A 34 0.79 -6.99 0.04
N ARG A 35 0.96 -8.20 0.57
CA ARG A 35 0.41 -8.62 1.86
C ARG A 35 1.00 -7.85 3.03
N ASP A 36 0.22 -7.81 4.10
CA ASP A 36 0.71 -7.45 5.43
C ASP A 36 1.14 -8.71 6.20
N VAL A 37 2.12 -8.54 7.06
CA VAL A 37 2.67 -9.61 7.90
C VAL A 37 2.62 -9.16 9.35
N LEU A 38 2.04 -9.96 10.20
CA LEU A 38 2.11 -9.81 11.65
C LEU A 38 3.39 -10.47 12.14
N ILE A 39 4.39 -9.68 12.47
CA ILE A 39 5.67 -10.13 13.03
C ILE A 39 5.49 -10.30 14.52
N PHE A 40 5.92 -11.43 15.05
CA PHE A 40 5.87 -11.73 16.48
C PHE A 40 7.14 -11.24 17.18
N ARG A 41 7.01 -10.93 18.47
CA ARG A 41 8.15 -10.67 19.33
C ARG A 41 9.03 -11.93 19.43
N SER A 42 10.33 -11.75 19.61
CA SER A 42 11.28 -12.86 19.75
C SER A 42 10.85 -13.85 20.84
N GLY A 43 10.95 -15.15 20.53
CA GLY A 43 10.50 -16.22 21.44
C GLY A 43 8.99 -16.45 21.50
N THR A 44 8.20 -15.78 20.64
CA THR A 44 6.75 -15.97 20.52
C THR A 44 6.45 -16.67 19.21
N GLU A 45 5.65 -17.74 19.25
CA GLU A 45 5.24 -18.50 18.05
C GLU A 45 3.85 -18.10 17.54
N VAL A 46 3.03 -17.53 18.41
CA VAL A 46 1.64 -17.15 18.12
C VAL A 46 1.32 -15.81 18.77
N PHE A 47 0.62 -14.93 18.05
CA PHE A 47 0.12 -13.68 18.63
C PHE A 47 -1.04 -13.96 19.60
N PRO A 48 -0.97 -13.51 20.87
CA PRO A 48 -2.04 -13.73 21.84
C PRO A 48 -3.34 -13.02 21.46
N GLN A 49 -4.50 -13.58 21.83
CA GLN A 49 -5.81 -12.98 21.55
C GLN A 49 -5.98 -11.59 22.19
N ASN A 50 -5.37 -11.38 23.37
CA ASN A 50 -5.35 -10.11 24.11
C ASN A 50 -3.97 -9.40 24.03
N GLY A 51 -3.18 -9.75 23.01
CA GLY A 51 -1.81 -9.25 22.83
C GLY A 51 -1.75 -7.75 22.53
N ILE A 52 -0.59 -7.16 22.76
CA ILE A 52 -0.29 -5.77 22.44
C ILE A 52 0.25 -5.70 21.01
N LEU A 53 -0.48 -5.03 20.14
CA LEU A 53 -0.15 -4.85 18.73
C LEU A 53 0.41 -3.47 18.44
N GLY A 54 1.65 -3.39 17.95
CA GLY A 54 2.28 -2.15 17.50
C GLY A 54 1.80 -1.74 16.09
N THR A 55 0.95 -0.71 16.00
CA THR A 55 0.59 -0.11 14.72
C THR A 55 0.10 1.33 14.88
N SER A 56 0.53 2.23 13.99
CA SER A 56 -0.04 3.58 13.85
C SER A 56 -0.91 3.70 12.59
N SER A 57 -1.11 2.61 11.86
CA SER A 57 -1.96 2.58 10.67
C SER A 57 -3.41 2.31 11.07
N ARG A 58 -4.29 3.30 10.87
CA ARG A 58 -5.74 3.15 11.13
C ARG A 58 -6.32 2.01 10.29
N ARG A 59 -5.90 1.86 9.03
CA ARG A 59 -6.29 0.76 8.14
C ARG A 59 -5.99 -0.61 8.75
N ARG A 60 -4.77 -0.80 9.28
CA ARG A 60 -4.39 -2.06 9.95
C ARG A 60 -5.13 -2.25 11.26
N ALA A 61 -5.29 -1.19 12.02
CA ALA A 61 -5.95 -1.21 13.32
C ALA A 61 -7.38 -1.73 13.24
N ILE A 62 -8.21 -1.20 12.33
CA ILE A 62 -9.61 -1.61 12.17
C ILE A 62 -9.74 -3.07 11.70
N GLN A 63 -8.87 -3.51 10.79
CA GLN A 63 -8.86 -4.88 10.29
C GLN A 63 -8.37 -5.87 11.36
N MET A 64 -7.35 -5.48 12.15
CA MET A 64 -6.88 -6.29 13.27
C MET A 64 -7.94 -6.44 14.35
N LYS A 65 -8.71 -5.41 14.65
CA LYS A 65 -9.81 -5.50 15.63
C LYS A 65 -10.90 -6.49 15.21
N ARG A 66 -11.10 -6.73 13.92
CA ARG A 66 -11.96 -7.80 13.43
C ARG A 66 -11.36 -9.19 13.66
N LEU A 67 -10.05 -9.35 13.42
CA LEU A 67 -9.35 -10.64 13.54
C LEU A 67 -8.99 -10.99 14.99
N TYR A 68 -8.66 -9.97 15.77
CA TYR A 68 -8.25 -10.07 17.18
C TYR A 68 -8.99 -9.01 18.01
N PRO A 69 -10.28 -9.22 18.34
CA PRO A 69 -11.14 -8.21 18.98
C PRO A 69 -10.59 -7.69 20.32
N TYR A 70 -9.90 -8.55 21.05
CA TYR A 70 -9.39 -8.26 22.39
C TYR A 70 -7.96 -7.71 22.40
N CYS A 71 -7.28 -7.60 21.24
CA CYS A 71 -5.92 -7.04 21.21
C CYS A 71 -5.91 -5.57 21.61
N THR A 72 -4.86 -5.16 22.30
CA THR A 72 -4.59 -3.76 22.60
C THR A 72 -3.74 -3.15 21.48
N LEU A 73 -4.12 -1.96 21.02
CA LEU A 73 -3.37 -1.25 19.98
C LEU A 73 -2.45 -0.23 20.60
N GLN A 74 -1.17 -0.29 20.25
CA GLN A 74 -0.15 0.67 20.65
C GLN A 74 0.46 1.34 19.43
N GLY A 75 0.63 2.67 19.48
CA GLY A 75 1.21 3.42 18.36
C GLY A 75 2.70 3.11 18.19
N ILE A 76 3.12 2.77 16.98
CA ILE A 76 4.53 2.55 16.64
C ILE A 76 4.87 3.25 15.32
N ARG A 77 5.96 4.04 15.33
CA ARG A 77 6.45 4.78 14.16
C ARG A 77 7.94 4.52 13.93
N GLY A 78 8.37 4.74 12.70
CA GLY A 78 9.74 4.56 12.22
C GLY A 78 9.80 3.65 10.99
N ASN A 79 11.00 3.41 10.48
CA ASN A 79 11.26 2.43 9.43
C ASN A 79 11.13 0.99 9.99
N VAL A 80 11.31 -0.03 9.13
CA VAL A 80 11.18 -1.44 9.51
C VAL A 80 12.08 -1.77 10.70
N GLN A 81 13.37 -1.43 10.63
CA GLN A 81 14.34 -1.72 11.69
C GLN A 81 13.98 -1.06 13.02
N THR A 82 13.57 0.22 12.97
CA THR A 82 13.12 0.95 14.18
C THR A 82 11.90 0.29 14.80
N ARG A 83 10.92 -0.18 13.99
CA ARG A 83 9.73 -0.85 14.51
C ARG A 83 10.06 -2.22 15.10
N LEU A 84 10.96 -2.98 14.49
CA LEU A 84 11.42 -4.27 15.05
C LEU A 84 12.12 -4.07 16.40
N ARG A 85 12.99 -3.07 16.51
CA ARG A 85 13.64 -2.73 17.77
C ARG A 85 12.63 -2.35 18.86
N LYS A 86 11.67 -1.47 18.53
CA LYS A 86 10.61 -1.06 19.46
C LYS A 86 9.67 -2.19 19.86
N LEU A 87 9.39 -3.15 18.97
CA LEU A 87 8.63 -4.35 19.29
C LEU A 87 9.21 -5.06 20.51
N GLU A 88 10.54 -5.19 20.56
CA GLU A 88 11.25 -5.83 21.69
C GLU A 88 11.33 -4.90 22.93
N GLU A 89 11.79 -3.66 22.74
CA GLU A 89 12.07 -2.71 23.82
C GLU A 89 10.80 -2.27 24.57
N GLU A 90 9.68 -2.09 23.86
CA GLU A 90 8.42 -1.61 24.44
C GLU A 90 7.48 -2.76 24.84
N GLY A 91 7.93 -4.02 24.74
CA GLY A 91 7.21 -5.20 25.23
C GLY A 91 5.92 -5.51 24.49
N MET A 92 5.81 -5.13 23.22
CA MET A 92 4.66 -5.50 22.37
C MET A 92 4.73 -6.98 21.99
N ASP A 93 3.58 -7.62 21.75
CA ASP A 93 3.53 -9.02 21.34
C ASP A 93 3.67 -9.20 19.83
N GLY A 94 3.37 -8.14 19.06
CA GLY A 94 3.54 -8.15 17.61
C GLY A 94 3.45 -6.77 16.96
N THR A 95 3.93 -6.67 15.73
CA THR A 95 3.78 -5.48 14.87
C THR A 95 3.45 -5.88 13.44
N ILE A 96 2.74 -5.03 12.70
CA ILE A 96 2.40 -5.32 11.31
C ILE A 96 3.31 -4.54 10.36
N LEU A 97 3.95 -5.29 9.46
CA LEU A 97 4.81 -4.76 8.40
C LEU A 97 4.31 -5.20 7.03
N ALA A 98 4.70 -4.49 5.97
CA ALA A 98 4.45 -4.91 4.61
C ALA A 98 5.47 -5.96 4.18
N ALA A 99 5.02 -7.09 3.62
CA ALA A 99 5.86 -8.18 3.14
C ALA A 99 6.93 -7.69 2.15
N ALA A 100 6.54 -6.82 1.20
CA ALA A 100 7.46 -6.20 0.25
C ALA A 100 8.64 -5.47 0.92
N GLY A 101 8.40 -4.84 2.09
CA GLY A 101 9.46 -4.15 2.84
C GLY A 101 10.45 -5.13 3.47
N LEU A 102 9.96 -6.22 4.04
CA LEU A 102 10.79 -7.29 4.60
C LEU A 102 11.65 -7.95 3.52
N LYS A 103 11.02 -8.33 2.40
CA LYS A 103 11.70 -8.99 1.28
C LYS A 103 12.82 -8.13 0.68
N ARG A 104 12.56 -6.81 0.48
CA ARG A 104 13.57 -5.88 -0.03
C ARG A 104 14.76 -5.69 0.92
N LEU A 105 14.56 -5.89 2.21
CA LEU A 105 15.63 -5.84 3.22
C LEU A 105 16.30 -7.21 3.46
N GLY A 106 15.85 -8.28 2.77
CA GLY A 106 16.35 -9.64 2.99
C GLY A 106 16.04 -10.18 4.38
N LEU A 107 14.94 -9.72 5.00
CA LEU A 107 14.55 -10.11 6.36
C LEU A 107 13.54 -11.26 6.31
N GLU A 108 13.94 -12.41 6.85
CA GLU A 108 13.07 -13.54 7.13
C GLU A 108 12.78 -13.59 8.63
N LEU A 109 11.56 -13.24 9.02
CA LEU A 109 11.15 -13.12 10.42
C LEU A 109 9.96 -14.05 10.71
N PRO A 110 9.87 -14.61 11.91
CA PRO A 110 8.70 -15.38 12.32
C PRO A 110 7.47 -14.48 12.35
N GLY A 111 6.38 -14.96 11.75
CA GLY A 111 5.16 -14.18 11.69
C GLY A 111 4.07 -14.83 10.84
N ARG A 112 2.89 -14.21 10.87
CA ARG A 112 1.72 -14.62 10.10
C ARG A 112 1.53 -13.69 8.91
N TYR A 113 1.58 -14.23 7.69
CA TYR A 113 1.17 -13.55 6.48
C TYR A 113 -0.36 -13.58 6.38
N PHE A 114 -0.98 -12.41 6.28
CA PHE A 114 -2.41 -12.33 6.01
C PHE A 114 -2.65 -12.49 4.51
N SER A 115 -3.73 -13.17 4.10
CA SER A 115 -4.19 -13.07 2.73
C SER A 115 -4.69 -11.64 2.45
N VAL A 116 -4.80 -11.27 1.17
CA VAL A 116 -5.30 -9.93 0.80
C VAL A 116 -6.79 -9.75 1.14
N GLU A 117 -7.51 -10.84 1.32
CA GLU A 117 -8.91 -10.86 1.76
C GLU A 117 -9.04 -10.71 3.28
N GLU A 118 -8.09 -11.28 4.05
CA GLU A 118 -8.06 -11.14 5.51
C GLU A 118 -7.67 -9.72 5.90
N MET A 119 -6.68 -9.14 5.20
CA MET A 119 -6.20 -7.78 5.45
C MET A 119 -5.93 -7.07 4.12
N ILE A 120 -6.91 -6.29 3.66
CA ILE A 120 -6.80 -5.54 2.42
C ILE A 120 -5.64 -4.53 2.53
N PRO A 121 -4.67 -4.57 1.60
CA PRO A 121 -3.47 -3.73 1.64
C PRO A 121 -3.77 -2.24 1.46
N ALA A 122 -2.77 -1.41 1.73
CA ALA A 122 -2.81 0.00 1.32
C ALA A 122 -2.70 0.11 -0.21
N ALA A 123 -3.38 1.10 -0.80
CA ALA A 123 -3.26 1.38 -2.23
C ALA A 123 -1.79 1.55 -2.64
N GLY A 124 -1.37 0.82 -3.67
CA GLY A 124 0.00 0.79 -4.17
C GLY A 124 1.00 0.01 -3.30
N GLN A 125 0.55 -0.73 -2.29
CA GLN A 125 1.47 -1.55 -1.48
C GLN A 125 2.17 -2.60 -2.35
N GLY A 126 3.50 -2.69 -2.21
CA GLY A 126 4.36 -3.57 -3.01
C GLY A 126 4.95 -2.92 -4.26
N ILE A 127 4.41 -1.79 -4.73
CA ILE A 127 4.87 -1.09 -5.94
C ILE A 127 5.85 0.03 -5.55
N LEU A 128 6.93 0.17 -6.31
CA LEU A 128 7.79 1.36 -6.31
C LEU A 128 7.37 2.27 -7.47
N ALA A 129 7.32 3.56 -7.20
CA ALA A 129 7.07 4.60 -8.19
C ALA A 129 8.34 5.41 -8.43
N VAL A 130 8.62 5.71 -9.69
CA VAL A 130 9.70 6.60 -10.10
C VAL A 130 9.09 7.93 -10.51
N GLN A 131 9.35 8.98 -9.75
CA GLN A 131 8.98 10.35 -10.11
C GLN A 131 10.13 11.03 -10.85
N ILE A 132 9.80 11.84 -11.84
CA ILE A 132 10.73 12.70 -12.57
C ILE A 132 10.22 14.13 -12.57
N ARG A 133 11.10 15.08 -12.87
CA ARG A 133 10.71 16.47 -13.06
C ARG A 133 10.14 16.68 -14.47
N LYS A 134 8.99 17.35 -14.57
CA LYS A 134 8.41 17.78 -15.84
C LYS A 134 9.37 18.75 -16.54
N GLY A 135 9.57 18.55 -17.85
CA GLY A 135 10.55 19.33 -18.62
C GLY A 135 12.01 19.06 -18.26
N GLY A 136 12.29 18.11 -17.36
CA GLY A 136 13.64 17.72 -17.00
C GLY A 136 14.32 16.87 -18.08
N LYS A 137 15.63 16.67 -17.94
CA LYS A 137 16.46 15.91 -18.90
C LYS A 137 15.88 14.52 -19.20
N LEU A 138 15.37 13.82 -18.19
CA LEU A 138 14.82 12.46 -18.35
C LEU A 138 13.53 12.42 -19.16
N GLN A 139 12.71 13.46 -19.10
CA GLN A 139 11.47 13.53 -19.91
C GLN A 139 11.79 13.73 -21.41
N HIS A 140 12.85 14.48 -21.72
CA HIS A 140 13.30 14.70 -23.11
C HIS A 140 14.08 13.52 -23.68
N MET A 141 14.58 12.63 -22.82
CA MET A 141 15.32 11.42 -23.22
C MET A 141 14.43 10.24 -23.58
N SER A 142 13.11 10.42 -23.71
CA SER A 142 12.15 9.38 -24.03
C SER A 142 12.37 8.61 -25.36
N GLY A 143 13.40 8.96 -26.11
CA GLY A 143 13.89 8.22 -27.28
C GLY A 143 15.34 7.68 -27.16
N MET A 144 16.03 7.89 -26.04
CA MET A 144 17.42 7.47 -25.85
C MET A 144 17.55 6.21 -24.98
N LEU A 145 18.64 5.44 -25.20
CA LEU A 145 18.91 4.14 -24.56
C LEU A 145 18.83 4.15 -23.03
N GLU A 146 19.11 5.27 -22.38
CA GLU A 146 19.09 5.40 -20.92
C GLU A 146 17.67 5.55 -20.36
N CYS A 147 16.79 6.26 -21.07
CA CYS A 147 15.37 6.29 -20.75
C CYS A 147 14.70 4.94 -21.04
N GLY A 148 15.17 4.21 -22.05
CA GLY A 148 14.76 2.84 -22.34
C GLY A 148 14.96 1.91 -21.14
N LYS A 149 16.04 2.07 -20.36
CA LYS A 149 16.26 1.29 -19.13
C LYS A 149 15.26 1.65 -18.02
N LEU A 150 14.85 2.90 -17.90
CA LEU A 150 13.81 3.32 -16.95
C LEU A 150 12.44 2.81 -17.39
N LEU A 151 12.13 2.87 -18.68
CA LEU A 151 10.91 2.31 -19.25
C LEU A 151 10.88 0.78 -19.19
N CYS A 152 12.03 0.09 -19.26
CA CYS A 152 12.14 -1.35 -19.00
C CYS A 152 11.80 -1.73 -17.55
N ALA A 153 11.89 -0.78 -16.60
CA ALA A 153 11.44 -0.99 -15.23
C ALA A 153 9.93 -0.75 -15.03
N HIS A 154 9.24 -0.19 -16.04
CA HIS A 154 7.81 0.06 -15.99
C HIS A 154 7.01 -1.23 -16.22
N ASN A 155 6.10 -1.51 -15.32
CA ASN A 155 5.18 -2.63 -15.41
C ASN A 155 3.74 -2.12 -15.58
N LYS A 156 3.13 -2.46 -16.70
CA LYS A 156 1.79 -1.97 -17.07
C LYS A 156 0.69 -2.51 -16.16
N GLU A 157 0.81 -3.76 -15.71
CA GLU A 157 -0.16 -4.34 -14.77
C GLU A 157 -0.14 -3.63 -13.41
N SER A 158 1.05 -3.28 -12.92
CA SER A 158 1.21 -2.50 -11.70
C SER A 158 0.68 -1.07 -11.85
N GLU A 159 0.79 -0.47 -13.04
CA GLU A 159 0.19 0.83 -13.33
C GLU A 159 -1.34 0.76 -13.27
N TRP A 160 -1.97 -0.20 -13.95
CA TRP A 160 -3.43 -0.36 -13.89
C TRP A 160 -3.92 -0.59 -12.46
N ALA A 161 -3.24 -1.48 -11.73
CA ALA A 161 -3.58 -1.71 -10.33
C ALA A 161 -3.43 -0.43 -9.49
N ALA A 162 -2.35 0.32 -9.68
CA ALA A 162 -2.09 1.58 -8.98
C ALA A 162 -3.16 2.63 -9.27
N LEU A 163 -3.55 2.78 -10.54
CA LEU A 163 -4.58 3.73 -10.96
C LEU A 163 -5.92 3.40 -10.31
N ALA A 164 -6.37 2.14 -10.38
CA ALA A 164 -7.64 1.73 -9.77
C ALA A 164 -7.65 1.95 -8.25
N GLU A 165 -6.59 1.49 -7.55
CA GLU A 165 -6.49 1.57 -6.10
C GLU A 165 -6.39 3.03 -5.60
N ARG A 166 -5.56 3.84 -6.24
CA ARG A 166 -5.37 5.25 -5.85
C ARG A 166 -6.59 6.10 -6.14
N GLN A 167 -7.28 5.86 -7.28
CA GLN A 167 -8.51 6.56 -7.60
C GLN A 167 -9.63 6.22 -6.61
N PHE A 168 -9.76 4.96 -6.19
CA PHE A 168 -10.68 4.56 -5.14
C PHE A 168 -10.43 5.33 -3.84
N VAL A 169 -9.18 5.38 -3.38
CA VAL A 169 -8.81 6.10 -2.15
C VAL A 169 -9.04 7.60 -2.30
N ARG A 170 -8.70 8.19 -3.45
CA ARG A 170 -8.91 9.61 -3.76
C ARG A 170 -10.39 9.99 -3.73
N ALA A 171 -11.25 9.19 -4.37
CA ALA A 171 -12.70 9.43 -4.43
C ALA A 171 -13.40 9.32 -3.06
N LEU A 172 -12.77 8.67 -2.09
CA LEU A 172 -13.23 8.59 -0.71
C LEU A 172 -12.62 9.67 0.20
N ASP A 173 -11.95 10.69 -0.37
CA ASP A 173 -11.20 11.71 0.37
C ASP A 173 -10.17 11.08 1.33
N GLY A 174 -9.68 9.90 0.96
CA GLY A 174 -8.73 9.12 1.73
C GLY A 174 -7.30 9.59 1.50
N GLY A 175 -6.51 9.65 2.56
CA GLY A 175 -5.06 9.89 2.52
C GLY A 175 -4.29 8.76 3.20
N CYS A 176 -2.97 8.92 3.36
CA CYS A 176 -2.09 7.92 3.99
C CYS A 176 -2.51 7.54 5.43
N THR A 177 -3.28 8.40 6.10
CA THR A 177 -3.76 8.20 7.48
C THR A 177 -5.20 7.72 7.57
N SER A 178 -5.95 7.74 6.46
CA SER A 178 -7.36 7.34 6.43
C SER A 178 -7.50 5.82 6.56
N PRO A 179 -8.57 5.32 7.20
CA PRO A 179 -8.85 3.90 7.32
C PRO A 179 -9.48 3.32 6.04
N VAL A 180 -8.89 3.65 4.90
CA VAL A 180 -9.28 3.19 3.56
C VAL A 180 -8.22 2.23 3.04
N ALA A 181 -8.64 1.19 2.34
CA ALA A 181 -7.75 0.22 1.70
C ALA A 181 -8.27 -0.14 0.31
N ALA A 182 -7.36 -0.49 -0.59
CA ALA A 182 -7.73 -1.00 -1.90
C ALA A 182 -6.67 -1.97 -2.41
N HIS A 183 -7.12 -3.04 -3.06
CA HIS A 183 -6.25 -4.00 -3.72
C HIS A 183 -6.84 -4.43 -5.05
N ALA A 184 -6.05 -4.27 -6.12
CA ALA A 184 -6.39 -4.70 -7.46
C ALA A 184 -5.55 -5.92 -7.87
N GLN A 185 -6.21 -6.91 -8.43
CA GLN A 185 -5.61 -8.09 -9.06
C GLN A 185 -5.86 -8.05 -10.56
N ILE A 186 -4.82 -8.24 -11.35
CA ILE A 186 -4.92 -8.37 -12.81
C ILE A 186 -5.17 -9.84 -13.15
N LEU A 187 -6.23 -10.10 -13.89
CA LEU A 187 -6.71 -11.42 -14.31
C LEU A 187 -6.78 -11.46 -15.86
N GLY A 188 -5.62 -11.45 -16.50
CA GLY A 188 -5.50 -11.33 -17.94
C GLY A 188 -5.92 -9.95 -18.44
N LYS A 189 -7.07 -9.83 -19.11
CA LYS A 189 -7.62 -8.54 -19.57
C LYS A 189 -8.60 -7.91 -18.60
N GLU A 190 -8.84 -8.53 -17.46
CA GLU A 190 -9.72 -8.04 -16.43
C GLU A 190 -8.92 -7.60 -15.21
N LEU A 191 -9.48 -6.66 -14.48
CA LEU A 191 -9.02 -6.19 -13.19
C LEU A 191 -10.12 -6.43 -12.17
N LYS A 192 -9.77 -7.07 -11.05
CA LYS A 192 -10.63 -7.20 -9.87
C LYS A 192 -10.13 -6.21 -8.82
N LEU A 193 -10.92 -5.19 -8.49
CA LEU A 193 -10.62 -4.23 -7.44
C LEU A 193 -11.48 -4.53 -6.21
N THR A 194 -10.84 -4.74 -5.06
CA THR A 194 -11.49 -4.85 -3.75
C THR A 194 -11.16 -3.63 -2.92
N GLY A 195 -12.19 -2.95 -2.42
CA GLY A 195 -12.08 -1.78 -1.57
C GLY A 195 -12.50 -2.05 -0.13
N LEU A 196 -11.94 -1.30 0.80
CA LEU A 196 -12.37 -1.19 2.20
C LEU A 196 -12.60 0.28 2.53
N TYR A 197 -13.74 0.58 3.09
CA TYR A 197 -14.12 1.91 3.55
C TYR A 197 -14.59 1.88 5.01
N PHE A 198 -14.09 2.83 5.77
CA PHE A 198 -14.51 3.08 7.14
C PHE A 198 -14.63 4.59 7.35
N GLU A 199 -15.76 5.01 7.84
CA GLU A 199 -16.03 6.38 8.23
C GLU A 199 -16.22 6.49 9.74
N GLU A 200 -15.90 7.65 10.30
CA GLU A 200 -16.08 7.90 11.73
C GLU A 200 -17.57 7.83 12.09
N GLY A 201 -17.90 7.02 13.11
CA GLY A 201 -19.30 6.71 13.49
C GLY A 201 -19.82 5.38 12.98
N MET A 202 -19.13 4.72 12.04
CA MET A 202 -19.46 3.33 11.69
C MET A 202 -19.04 2.36 12.80
N GLU A 203 -19.86 1.37 13.07
CA GLU A 203 -19.50 0.26 13.99
C GLU A 203 -18.41 -0.64 13.39
N THR A 204 -18.45 -0.83 12.08
CA THR A 204 -17.50 -1.69 11.34
C THR A 204 -17.21 -1.10 9.95
N PHE A 205 -16.13 -1.55 9.34
CA PHE A 205 -15.83 -1.18 7.96
C PHE A 205 -16.67 -1.96 6.95
N ARG A 206 -16.88 -1.36 5.77
CA ARG A 206 -17.50 -2.00 4.61
C ARG A 206 -16.43 -2.50 3.66
N THR A 207 -16.72 -3.56 2.92
CA THR A 207 -15.90 -4.04 1.80
C THR A 207 -16.78 -4.33 0.61
N ASP A 208 -16.30 -4.00 -0.58
CA ASP A 208 -16.99 -4.32 -1.84
C ASP A 208 -15.95 -4.58 -2.94
N THR A 209 -16.40 -5.19 -4.04
CA THR A 209 -15.53 -5.60 -5.14
C THR A 209 -16.19 -5.29 -6.46
N ILE A 210 -15.39 -4.80 -7.43
CA ILE A 210 -15.80 -4.60 -8.81
C ILE A 210 -14.82 -5.33 -9.73
N VAL A 211 -15.33 -5.86 -10.84
CA VAL A 211 -14.53 -6.51 -11.91
C VAL A 211 -14.85 -5.83 -13.23
N GLY A 212 -13.83 -5.55 -14.03
CA GLY A 212 -13.96 -4.91 -15.32
C GLY A 212 -12.67 -4.96 -16.13
N ALA A 213 -12.68 -4.35 -17.31
CA ALA A 213 -11.52 -4.32 -18.20
C ALA A 213 -10.39 -3.47 -17.61
N VAL A 214 -9.14 -3.90 -17.78
CA VAL A 214 -7.95 -3.21 -17.24
C VAL A 214 -7.82 -1.76 -17.71
N GLU A 215 -8.32 -1.48 -18.93
CA GLU A 215 -8.30 -0.13 -19.53
C GLU A 215 -9.22 0.85 -18.80
N THR A 216 -10.17 0.35 -18.01
CA THR A 216 -11.11 1.16 -17.22
C THR A 216 -10.72 1.27 -15.74
N ALA A 217 -9.50 0.91 -15.40
CA ALA A 217 -9.00 0.80 -14.03
C ALA A 217 -9.34 2.03 -13.15
N GLU A 218 -9.05 3.23 -13.63
CA GLU A 218 -9.31 4.48 -12.91
C GLU A 218 -10.81 4.71 -12.67
N LYS A 219 -11.61 4.51 -13.72
CA LYS A 219 -13.08 4.62 -13.63
C LYS A 219 -13.67 3.61 -12.64
N MET A 220 -13.11 2.40 -12.61
CA MET A 220 -13.54 1.36 -11.65
C MET A 220 -13.28 1.79 -10.20
N GLY A 221 -12.14 2.45 -9.94
CA GLY A 221 -11.83 3.01 -8.62
C GLY A 221 -12.88 4.03 -8.18
N GLU A 222 -13.25 4.94 -9.05
CA GLU A 222 -14.28 5.94 -8.79
C GLU A 222 -15.68 5.31 -8.57
N GLU A 223 -16.08 4.40 -9.45
CA GLU A 223 -17.37 3.70 -9.37
C GLU A 223 -17.50 2.92 -8.05
N LEU A 224 -16.47 2.16 -7.66
CA LEU A 224 -16.48 1.41 -6.41
C LEU A 224 -16.58 2.35 -5.20
N ALA A 225 -15.89 3.48 -5.22
CA ALA A 225 -15.95 4.49 -4.14
C ALA A 225 -17.36 5.08 -4.00
N VAL A 226 -18.02 5.43 -5.12
CA VAL A 226 -19.40 5.93 -5.13
C VAL A 226 -20.36 4.88 -4.55
N ARG A 227 -20.22 3.62 -4.94
CA ARG A 227 -21.06 2.51 -4.40
C ARG A 227 -20.88 2.32 -2.89
N MET A 228 -19.70 2.58 -2.36
CA MET A 228 -19.40 2.36 -0.94
C MET A 228 -19.72 3.58 -0.05
N LYS A 229 -19.84 4.79 -0.61
CA LYS A 229 -20.32 5.99 0.11
C LYS A 229 -21.84 5.98 0.33
N ASN A 230 -22.59 5.38 -0.60
CA ASN A 230 -24.05 5.29 -0.55
C ASN A 230 -24.52 4.03 0.18
#